data_76cc1b76dad3604b981df48c544bdd30
#
_entry.id   76cc1b76dad3604b981df48c544bdd30
#
_cell.length_a   1.000
_cell.length_b   1.000
_cell.length_c   1.000
_cell.angle_alpha   90.00
_cell.angle_beta   90.00
_cell.angle_gamma   90.00
#
_symmetry.space_group_name_H-M   'P 1'
#
loop_
_entity.id
_entity.type
_entity.pdbx_description
1 polymer ?
#
loop_
_entity_poly.entity_id
_entity_poly.type
_entity_poly.pdbx_seq_one_letter_code
_entity_poly.pdbx_strand_id
1 'polypeptide(L)'
;MPRRKTPVLADLQPIIESAFERRASLSEAEIEGSLREMVETVVGALESGKARVAEPNSDGTWRVNEWLKKAVLLYFRCNDMALVEAEPAPFWDKVPLRFEGFDAADFRELGARVVPGAVVRRGAHIGKDVVLMPS
;
A
#
# COMPACT_ATOMS: atom_id res chain seq x y z
N MET A 1 -21.07 -23.66 1.84
CA MET A 1 -20.34 -22.61 2.56
C MET A 1 -20.68 -21.26 1.91
N PRO A 2 -21.20 -20.30 2.65
CA PRO A 2 -21.45 -19.00 2.06
C PRO A 2 -20.09 -18.37 1.70
N ARG A 3 -19.92 -18.00 0.43
CA ARG A 3 -18.78 -17.18 -0.01
C ARG A 3 -18.79 -15.90 0.82
N ARG A 4 -17.75 -15.64 1.61
CA ARG A 4 -17.55 -14.34 2.23
C ARG A 4 -17.53 -13.32 1.09
N LYS A 5 -18.51 -12.42 1.06
CA LYS A 5 -18.48 -11.27 0.14
C LYS A 5 -17.20 -10.51 0.41
N THR A 6 -16.36 -10.36 -0.60
CA THR A 6 -15.22 -9.44 -0.52
C THR A 6 -15.77 -8.06 -0.17
N PRO A 7 -15.35 -7.43 0.93
CA PRO A 7 -15.89 -6.14 1.30
C PRO A 7 -15.58 -5.12 0.19
N VAL A 8 -16.56 -4.30 -0.14
CA VAL A 8 -16.36 -3.17 -1.05
C VAL A 8 -15.39 -2.21 -0.36
N LEU A 9 -14.43 -1.66 -1.10
CA LEU A 9 -13.37 -0.80 -0.55
C LEU A 9 -13.94 0.33 0.34
N ALA A 10 -15.04 0.94 -0.10
CA ALA A 10 -15.72 2.00 0.65
C ALA A 10 -16.24 1.55 2.03
N ASP A 11 -16.57 0.27 2.20
CA ASP A 11 -17.04 -0.28 3.48
C ASP A 11 -15.92 -0.33 4.53
N LEU A 12 -14.67 -0.26 4.11
CA LEU A 12 -13.51 -0.26 4.99
C LEU A 12 -13.25 1.12 5.61
N GLN A 13 -13.73 2.19 5.01
CA GLN A 13 -13.44 3.56 5.46
C GLN A 13 -13.78 3.79 6.94
N PRO A 14 -15.01 3.53 7.44
CA PRO A 14 -15.33 3.80 8.84
C PRO A 14 -14.50 2.95 9.80
N ILE A 15 -14.11 1.74 9.40
CA ILE A 15 -13.29 0.83 10.21
C ILE A 15 -11.87 1.37 10.30
N ILE A 16 -11.28 1.78 9.18
CA ILE A 16 -9.95 2.38 9.11
C ILE A 16 -9.89 3.67 9.91
N GLU A 17 -10.87 4.54 9.77
CA GLU A 17 -10.94 5.81 10.51
C GLU A 17 -11.03 5.56 12.02
N SER A 18 -11.90 4.66 12.45
CA SER A 18 -12.03 4.29 13.86
C SER A 18 -10.74 3.68 14.43
N ALA A 19 -10.09 2.79 13.69
CA ALA A 19 -8.81 2.21 14.11
C ALA A 19 -7.71 3.27 14.20
N PHE A 20 -7.69 4.21 13.26
CA PHE A 20 -6.70 5.31 13.27
C PHE A 20 -6.85 6.21 14.50
N GLU A 21 -8.09 6.56 14.88
CA GLU A 21 -8.33 7.35 16.10
C GLU A 21 -7.81 6.65 17.37
N ARG A 22 -7.88 5.32 17.39
CA ARG A 22 -7.41 4.48 18.51
C ARG A 22 -5.99 3.92 18.33
N ARG A 23 -5.22 4.42 17.37
CA ARG A 23 -3.93 3.82 16.95
C ARG A 23 -2.92 3.64 18.06
N ALA A 24 -2.93 4.51 19.07
CA ALA A 24 -2.05 4.41 20.21
C ALA A 24 -2.41 3.27 21.18
N SER A 25 -3.65 2.83 21.18
CA SER A 25 -4.21 1.82 22.09
C SER A 25 -4.58 0.50 21.42
N LEU A 26 -4.23 0.32 20.15
CA LEU A 26 -4.48 -0.93 19.43
C LEU A 26 -3.67 -2.07 20.06
N SER A 27 -4.36 -3.16 20.40
CA SER A 27 -3.72 -4.38 20.86
C SER A 27 -3.15 -5.21 19.70
N GLU A 28 -2.18 -6.06 20.01
CA GLU A 28 -1.65 -7.01 19.01
C GLU A 28 -2.75 -7.90 18.41
N ALA A 29 -3.71 -8.33 19.22
CA ALA A 29 -4.83 -9.15 18.75
C ALA A 29 -5.72 -8.40 17.74
N GLU A 30 -5.94 -7.10 17.91
CA GLU A 30 -6.66 -6.28 16.93
C GLU A 30 -5.86 -6.09 15.64
N ILE A 31 -4.56 -5.90 15.76
CA ILE A 31 -3.64 -5.72 14.62
C ILE A 31 -3.53 -7.02 13.81
N GLU A 32 -3.24 -8.14 14.46
CA GLU A 32 -3.08 -9.44 13.81
C GLU A 32 -4.41 -10.06 13.34
N GLY A 33 -5.53 -9.53 13.81
CA GLY A 33 -6.86 -9.94 13.40
C GLY A 33 -7.27 -9.34 12.05
N SER A 34 -8.47 -8.76 12.02
CA SER A 34 -9.05 -8.21 10.79
C SER A 34 -8.40 -6.91 10.31
N LEU A 35 -7.75 -6.15 11.20
CA LEU A 35 -7.18 -4.84 10.82
C LEU A 35 -6.07 -4.97 9.79
N ARG A 36 -5.13 -5.89 9.98
CA ARG A 36 -4.04 -6.14 9.01
C ARG A 36 -4.59 -6.46 7.62
N GLU A 37 -5.56 -7.37 7.53
CA GLU A 37 -6.18 -7.76 6.25
C GLU A 37 -6.85 -6.57 5.55
N MET A 38 -7.56 -5.73 6.31
CA MET A 38 -8.22 -4.53 5.77
C MET A 38 -7.22 -3.49 5.28
N VAL A 39 -6.17 -3.25 6.05
CA VAL A 39 -5.09 -2.34 5.66
C VAL A 39 -4.36 -2.84 4.42
N GLU A 40 -4.04 -4.14 4.34
CA GLU A 40 -3.45 -4.76 3.15
C GLU A 40 -4.35 -4.61 1.92
N THR A 41 -5.66 -4.75 2.08
CA THR A 41 -6.62 -4.52 0.99
C THR A 41 -6.55 -3.10 0.46
N VAL A 42 -6.47 -2.10 1.34
CA VAL A 42 -6.33 -0.69 0.95
C VAL A 42 -4.99 -0.42 0.25
N VAL A 43 -3.89 -0.92 0.82
CA VAL A 43 -2.55 -0.77 0.21
C VAL A 43 -2.52 -1.40 -1.18
N GLY A 44 -3.10 -2.59 -1.36
CA GLY A 44 -3.23 -3.25 -2.66
C GLY A 44 -4.08 -2.45 -3.65
N ALA A 45 -5.13 -1.78 -3.19
CA ALA A 45 -5.96 -0.92 -4.04
C ALA A 45 -5.21 0.35 -4.50
N LEU A 46 -4.38 0.93 -3.64
CA LEU A 46 -3.48 2.03 -4.00
C LEU A 46 -2.43 1.58 -5.03
N GLU A 47 -1.81 0.44 -4.80
CA GLU A 47 -0.81 -0.17 -5.70
C GLU A 47 -1.37 -0.41 -7.11
N SER A 48 -2.57 -0.95 -7.19
CA SER A 48 -3.23 -1.26 -8.47
C SER A 48 -3.82 -0.03 -9.17
N GLY A 49 -3.86 1.12 -8.51
CA GLY A 49 -4.51 2.33 -9.01
C GLY A 49 -6.05 2.33 -8.90
N LYS A 50 -6.64 1.33 -8.24
CA LYS A 50 -8.09 1.29 -7.97
C LYS A 50 -8.53 2.33 -6.95
N ALA A 51 -7.62 2.77 -6.10
CA ALA A 51 -7.82 3.86 -5.17
C ALA A 51 -6.71 4.91 -5.32
N ARG A 52 -7.05 6.17 -5.08
CA ARG A 52 -6.11 7.30 -5.15
C ARG A 52 -6.28 8.17 -3.92
N VAL A 53 -5.18 8.54 -3.29
CA VAL A 53 -5.19 9.46 -2.12
C VAL A 53 -5.73 10.82 -2.51
N ALA A 54 -5.41 11.29 -3.72
CA ALA A 54 -5.95 12.53 -4.28
C ALA A 54 -6.40 12.29 -5.71
N GLU A 55 -7.54 12.83 -6.08
CA GLU A 55 -8.11 12.69 -7.42
C GLU A 55 -8.82 13.95 -7.87
N PRO A 56 -8.77 14.30 -9.18
CA PRO A 56 -9.44 15.47 -9.68
C PRO A 56 -10.95 15.25 -9.76
N ASN A 57 -11.72 16.28 -9.42
CA ASN A 57 -13.16 16.36 -9.65
C ASN A 57 -13.43 16.87 -11.07
N SER A 58 -14.67 16.70 -11.54
CA SER A 58 -15.10 17.17 -12.85
C SER A 58 -15.04 18.70 -13.02
N ASP A 59 -15.07 19.46 -11.93
CA ASP A 59 -14.98 20.93 -11.90
C ASP A 59 -13.55 21.46 -11.86
N GLY A 60 -12.53 20.58 -11.92
CA GLY A 60 -11.12 20.94 -11.85
C GLY A 60 -10.54 21.10 -10.44
N THR A 61 -11.36 20.96 -9.40
CA THR A 61 -10.89 20.90 -8.01
C THR A 61 -10.33 19.52 -7.69
N TRP A 62 -9.60 19.39 -6.59
CA TRP A 62 -9.06 18.12 -6.12
C TRP A 62 -9.81 17.64 -4.88
N ARG A 63 -10.11 16.34 -4.86
CA ARG A 63 -10.60 15.64 -3.68
C ARG A 63 -9.47 14.85 -3.05
N VAL A 64 -9.28 15.01 -1.75
CA VAL A 64 -8.33 14.22 -0.97
C VAL A 64 -9.08 13.16 -0.17
N ASN A 65 -8.72 11.90 -0.37
CA ASN A 65 -9.27 10.76 0.34
C ASN A 65 -8.39 10.46 1.57
N GLU A 66 -8.51 11.27 2.61
CA GLU A 66 -7.64 11.22 3.80
C GLU A 66 -7.66 9.86 4.50
N TRP A 67 -8.78 9.14 4.46
CA TRP A 67 -8.89 7.83 5.06
C TRP A 67 -7.90 6.80 4.45
N LEU A 68 -7.56 6.94 3.16
CA LEU A 68 -6.56 6.10 2.51
C LEU A 68 -5.16 6.39 3.08
N LYS A 69 -4.85 7.64 3.37
CA LYS A 69 -3.61 8.01 4.05
C LYS A 69 -3.58 7.45 5.47
N LYS A 70 -4.70 7.49 6.19
CA LYS A 70 -4.83 6.86 7.51
C LYS A 70 -4.55 5.36 7.45
N ALA A 71 -5.03 4.66 6.43
CA ALA A 71 -4.71 3.25 6.21
C ALA A 71 -3.20 3.02 5.98
N VAL A 72 -2.54 3.85 5.19
CA VAL A 72 -1.08 3.79 4.98
C VAL A 72 -0.33 3.99 6.30
N LEU A 73 -0.77 4.92 7.14
CA LEU A 73 -0.16 5.15 8.46
C LEU A 73 -0.39 3.95 9.40
N LEU A 74 -1.55 3.32 9.34
CA LEU A 74 -1.81 2.07 10.07
C LEU A 74 -0.95 0.92 9.57
N TYR A 75 -0.56 0.91 8.29
CA TYR A 75 0.34 -0.11 7.73
C TYR A 75 1.68 -0.15 8.48
N PHE A 76 2.23 1.00 8.83
CA PHE A 76 3.42 1.07 9.67
C PHE A 76 3.18 0.45 11.07
N ARG A 77 1.98 0.59 11.60
CA ARG A 77 1.62 0.01 12.90
C ARG A 77 1.42 -1.51 12.83
N CYS A 78 0.99 -2.01 11.67
CA CYS A 78 0.78 -3.44 11.43
C CYS A 78 2.07 -4.22 11.16
N ASN A 79 3.18 -3.56 10.90
CA ASN A 79 4.45 -4.20 10.53
C ASN A 79 5.55 -3.85 11.53
N ASP A 80 6.39 -4.85 11.79
CA ASP A 80 7.63 -4.65 12.53
C ASP A 80 8.78 -4.32 11.58
N MET A 81 9.88 -3.82 12.15
CA MET A 81 11.14 -3.68 11.42
C MET A 81 11.61 -5.04 10.93
N ALA A 82 11.99 -5.13 9.68
CA ALA A 82 12.47 -6.37 9.07
C ALA A 82 13.66 -6.11 8.15
N LEU A 83 14.49 -7.13 7.98
CA LEU A 83 15.55 -7.11 6.99
C LEU A 83 14.94 -7.20 5.59
N VAL A 84 15.24 -6.22 4.76
CA VAL A 84 14.86 -6.20 3.35
C VAL A 84 16.07 -6.53 2.51
N GLU A 85 16.06 -7.72 1.91
CA GLU A 85 17.14 -8.19 1.03
C GLU A 85 17.17 -7.37 -0.25
N ALA A 86 18.30 -6.78 -0.57
CA ALA A 86 18.50 -5.98 -1.78
C ALA A 86 19.97 -5.91 -2.17
N GLU A 87 20.24 -5.65 -3.43
CA GLU A 87 21.58 -5.39 -3.97
C GLU A 87 21.76 -3.88 -4.19
N PRO A 88 22.93 -3.30 -3.91
CA PRO A 88 24.15 -3.90 -3.38
C PRO A 88 24.19 -4.07 -1.85
N ALA A 89 23.17 -3.63 -1.14
CA ALA A 89 23.09 -3.71 0.32
C ALA A 89 21.64 -3.88 0.80
N PRO A 90 21.44 -4.61 1.89
CA PRO A 90 20.11 -4.76 2.48
C PRO A 90 19.65 -3.49 3.21
N PHE A 91 18.35 -3.42 3.47
CA PHE A 91 17.73 -2.35 4.25
C PHE A 91 17.08 -2.90 5.52
N TRP A 92 16.84 -2.03 6.46
CA TRP A 92 16.12 -2.33 7.70
C TRP A 92 14.91 -1.41 7.80
N ASP A 93 13.72 -1.90 7.42
CA ASP A 93 12.51 -1.08 7.36
C ASP A 93 11.25 -1.90 7.64
N LYS A 94 10.17 -1.20 7.90
CA LYS A 94 8.83 -1.77 8.15
C LYS A 94 8.07 -2.08 6.87
N VAL A 95 8.32 -1.32 5.80
CA VAL A 95 7.58 -1.44 4.55
C VAL A 95 8.42 -2.21 3.52
N PRO A 96 7.93 -3.33 3.00
CA PRO A 96 8.60 -4.06 1.94
C PRO A 96 8.79 -3.21 0.68
N LEU A 97 9.74 -3.61 -0.14
CA LEU A 97 9.92 -3.00 -1.46
C LEU A 97 8.82 -3.46 -2.43
N ARG A 98 8.42 -2.56 -3.33
CA ARG A 98 7.35 -2.79 -4.32
C ARG A 98 7.63 -3.99 -5.22
N PHE A 99 8.88 -4.18 -5.58
CA PHE A 99 9.31 -5.22 -6.53
C PHE A 99 9.95 -6.44 -5.86
N GLU A 100 9.76 -6.59 -4.56
CA GLU A 100 10.21 -7.78 -3.85
C GLU A 100 9.62 -9.04 -4.49
N GLY A 101 10.49 -9.97 -4.85
CA GLY A 101 10.10 -11.22 -5.50
C GLY A 101 9.74 -11.13 -6.98
N PHE A 102 9.84 -9.96 -7.60
CA PHE A 102 9.58 -9.79 -9.03
C PHE A 102 10.61 -10.54 -9.87
N ASP A 103 10.11 -11.23 -10.88
CA ASP A 103 10.93 -11.79 -11.97
C ASP A 103 10.80 -10.97 -13.26
N ALA A 104 11.44 -11.43 -14.32
CA ALA A 104 11.39 -10.74 -15.61
C ALA A 104 9.98 -10.68 -16.21
N ALA A 105 9.12 -11.67 -15.94
CA ALA A 105 7.76 -11.68 -16.43
C ALA A 105 6.91 -10.62 -15.71
N ASP A 106 7.09 -10.47 -14.40
CA ASP A 106 6.41 -9.46 -13.60
C ASP A 106 6.75 -8.04 -14.07
N PHE A 107 8.03 -7.77 -14.37
CA PHE A 107 8.44 -6.47 -14.92
C PHE A 107 7.88 -6.19 -16.32
N ARG A 108 7.77 -7.21 -17.17
CA ARG A 108 7.13 -7.04 -18.49
C ARG A 108 5.64 -6.72 -18.35
N GLU A 109 4.95 -7.39 -17.44
CA GLU A 109 3.54 -7.12 -17.15
C GLU A 109 3.34 -5.73 -16.55
N LEU A 110 4.21 -5.31 -15.62
CA LEU A 110 4.22 -3.96 -15.06
C LEU A 110 4.38 -2.89 -16.16
N GLY A 111 5.22 -3.17 -17.16
CA GLY A 111 5.45 -2.29 -18.30
C GLY A 111 6.23 -1.02 -17.96
N ALA A 112 7.04 -1.04 -16.91
CA ALA A 112 7.88 0.08 -16.50
C ALA A 112 9.35 -0.30 -16.52
N ARG A 113 10.21 0.68 -16.76
CA ARG A 113 11.67 0.55 -16.65
C ARG A 113 12.12 1.02 -15.27
N VAL A 114 12.75 0.15 -14.53
CA VAL A 114 13.28 0.47 -13.20
C VAL A 114 14.80 0.52 -13.28
N VAL A 115 15.35 1.70 -13.16
CA VAL A 115 16.80 1.92 -13.23
C VAL A 115 17.45 1.50 -11.89
N PRO A 116 18.61 0.81 -11.89
CA PRO A 116 19.28 0.48 -10.64
C PRO A 116 19.47 1.70 -9.74
N GLY A 117 19.14 1.54 -8.46
CA GLY A 117 19.14 2.64 -7.48
C GLY A 117 17.78 3.35 -7.29
N ALA A 118 16.80 3.06 -8.14
CA ALA A 118 15.43 3.50 -7.89
C ALA A 118 14.80 2.66 -6.77
N VAL A 119 14.36 3.32 -5.70
CA VAL A 119 13.71 2.67 -4.56
C VAL A 119 12.22 2.95 -4.58
N VAL A 120 11.41 1.90 -4.58
CA VAL A 120 9.96 1.95 -4.60
C VAL A 120 9.41 1.06 -3.50
N ARG A 121 8.56 1.60 -2.64
CA ARG A 121 7.94 0.87 -1.52
C ARG A 121 6.55 0.37 -1.90
N ARG A 122 6.07 -0.64 -1.20
CA ARG A 122 4.71 -1.12 -1.37
C ARG A 122 3.68 -0.01 -1.20
N GLY A 123 2.61 -0.07 -2.00
CA GLY A 123 1.55 0.93 -2.06
C GLY A 123 1.73 1.95 -3.18
N ALA A 124 2.92 2.08 -3.78
CA ALA A 124 3.14 2.94 -4.92
C ALA A 124 2.50 2.36 -6.19
N HIS A 125 1.66 3.13 -6.85
CA HIS A 125 1.13 2.78 -8.17
C HIS A 125 2.10 3.21 -9.26
N ILE A 126 2.49 2.26 -10.11
CA ILE A 126 3.38 2.49 -11.25
C ILE A 126 2.57 2.27 -12.53
N GLY A 127 2.45 3.32 -13.32
CA GLY A 127 1.78 3.26 -14.62
C GLY A 127 2.63 2.57 -15.68
N LYS A 128 2.01 2.25 -16.81
CA LYS A 128 2.70 1.71 -17.98
C LYS A 128 3.62 2.75 -18.60
N ASP A 129 4.70 2.28 -19.23
CA ASP A 129 5.68 3.10 -19.95
C ASP A 129 6.41 4.16 -19.08
N VAL A 130 6.36 3.98 -17.76
CA VAL A 130 7.08 4.82 -16.80
C VAL A 130 8.53 4.41 -16.72
N VAL A 131 9.42 5.39 -16.58
CA VAL A 131 10.83 5.16 -16.23
C VAL A 131 11.08 5.70 -14.83
N LEU A 132 11.51 4.81 -13.94
CA LEU A 132 11.88 5.16 -12.57
C LEU A 132 13.39 5.36 -12.51
N MET A 133 13.79 6.60 -12.26
CA MET A 133 15.19 6.99 -12.08
C MET A 133 15.58 6.88 -10.60
N PRO A 134 16.89 6.75 -10.29
CA PRO A 134 17.37 6.78 -8.90
C PRO A 134 16.95 8.07 -8.17
N SER A 135 16.44 7.94 -6.98
CA SER A 135 16.06 9.07 -6.15
C SER A 135 16.10 8.72 -4.65
#